data_a4d87396c6a93479d383fbba780747b8
#
_entry.id   a4d87396c6a93479d383fbba780747b8
#
_cell.length_a   1.000
_cell.length_b   1.000
_cell.length_c   1.000
_cell.angle_alpha   90.00
_cell.angle_beta   90.00
_cell.angle_gamma   90.00
#
_symmetry.space_group_name_H-M   'P 1'
#
loop_
_entity.id
_entity.type
_entity.pdbx_description
1 polymer ?
#
loop_
_entity_poly.entity_id
_entity_poly.type
_entity_poly.pdbx_seq_one_letter_code
_entity_poly.pdbx_strand_id
1 'polypeptide(L)'
;MNSSPRILILTSGYGDGHNSAARGVAEALDGKAECRIVDPCKESMPFFFRWSRAGYLWTIRRAPLLWRQAYDWTDSLDLSRSEYPMMAAVKNYLSSLVRGWRPDAIVCTYMLYPHLLDKIFQTGGRSVPYMTVVTDSLEINKTWLCSRSEMWCVTDPWTRDVLVRRDVPEEKIKVTGFPVSPSVVQRSRGERMVWQPGSPFRILYFAGGGTERIKSDLRAIFHAHPDIRVTCIMGRRSRHLYPVLHKIRQNLDYPARFRLVGWTNRVPDFLASHHLVIGKAGGATTHE
;
A
#
# COMPACT_ATOMS: atom_id res chain seq x y z
N MET A 1 24.40 -3.91 -27.90
CA MET A 1 23.08 -3.36 -27.48
C MET A 1 22.99 -3.62 -25.99
N ASN A 2 23.03 -2.59 -25.14
CA ASN A 2 22.82 -2.76 -23.72
C ASN A 2 21.35 -3.17 -23.50
N SER A 3 21.13 -4.39 -23.06
CA SER A 3 19.79 -4.82 -22.65
C SER A 3 19.33 -3.97 -21.47
N SER A 4 18.07 -3.52 -21.47
CA SER A 4 17.49 -2.80 -20.35
C SER A 4 17.67 -3.60 -19.06
N PRO A 5 18.04 -2.96 -17.94
CA PRO A 5 18.19 -3.67 -16.65
C PRO A 5 16.89 -4.32 -16.22
N ARG A 6 16.98 -5.47 -15.60
CA ARG A 6 15.83 -6.28 -15.14
C ARG A 6 15.61 -6.08 -13.65
N ILE A 7 14.49 -5.48 -13.29
CA ILE A 7 14.16 -5.15 -11.90
C ILE A 7 13.01 -6.02 -11.40
N LEU A 8 13.29 -6.87 -10.41
CA LEU A 8 12.29 -7.69 -9.75
C LEU A 8 11.68 -6.92 -8.58
N ILE A 9 10.38 -6.69 -8.59
CA ILE A 9 9.67 -5.97 -7.53
C ILE A 9 8.82 -6.97 -6.75
N LEU A 10 9.17 -7.16 -5.47
CA LEU A 10 8.51 -8.10 -4.57
C LEU A 10 7.49 -7.36 -3.69
N THR A 11 6.25 -7.76 -3.77
CA THR A 11 5.12 -7.16 -3.04
C THR A 11 4.24 -8.20 -2.37
N SER A 12 3.30 -7.76 -1.54
CA SER A 12 2.30 -8.65 -0.95
C SER A 12 0.90 -8.06 -0.96
N GLY A 13 -0.08 -8.90 -1.23
CA GLY A 13 -1.50 -8.54 -1.28
C GLY A 13 -2.20 -8.52 0.09
N TYR A 14 -1.49 -8.58 1.22
CA TYR A 14 -2.10 -8.41 2.53
C TYR A 14 -2.67 -7.01 2.74
N GLY A 15 -2.04 -5.98 2.16
CA GLY A 15 -2.54 -4.61 2.10
C GLY A 15 -2.39 -4.00 0.70
N ASP A 16 -3.31 -3.10 0.32
CA ASP A 16 -3.21 -2.45 -1.00
C ASP A 16 -2.05 -1.45 -1.07
N GLY A 17 -1.52 -0.97 0.08
CA GLY A 17 -0.38 -0.06 0.16
C GLY A 17 0.89 -0.63 -0.47
N HIS A 18 1.28 -1.86 -0.11
CA HIS A 18 2.45 -2.53 -0.68
C HIS A 18 2.36 -2.69 -2.20
N ASN A 19 1.18 -3.10 -2.69
CA ASN A 19 0.92 -3.22 -4.13
C ASN A 19 0.91 -1.86 -4.84
N SER A 20 0.45 -0.80 -4.17
CA SER A 20 0.47 0.57 -4.71
C SER A 20 1.90 1.05 -4.87
N ALA A 21 2.73 0.89 -3.82
CA ALA A 21 4.15 1.21 -3.86
C ALA A 21 4.88 0.44 -4.96
N ALA A 22 4.64 -0.87 -5.10
CA ALA A 22 5.23 -1.70 -6.14
C ALA A 22 4.88 -1.21 -7.56
N ARG A 23 3.62 -0.83 -7.78
CA ARG A 23 3.19 -0.23 -9.06
C ARG A 23 3.84 1.14 -9.29
N GLY A 24 3.88 2.01 -8.26
CA GLY A 24 4.52 3.31 -8.37
C GLY A 24 5.99 3.21 -8.77
N VAL A 25 6.73 2.25 -8.19
CA VAL A 25 8.12 1.96 -8.59
C VAL A 25 8.20 1.47 -10.03
N ALA A 26 7.36 0.51 -10.44
CA ALA A 26 7.38 -0.02 -11.80
C ALA A 26 7.04 1.06 -12.84
N GLU A 27 6.02 1.86 -12.59
CA GLU A 27 5.61 2.96 -13.48
C GLU A 27 6.69 4.06 -13.58
N ALA A 28 7.43 4.34 -12.50
CA ALA A 28 8.53 5.31 -12.51
C ALA A 28 9.76 4.81 -13.32
N LEU A 29 9.88 3.49 -13.49
CA LEU A 29 10.93 2.82 -14.24
C LEU A 29 10.51 2.47 -15.67
N ASP A 30 9.29 2.82 -16.08
CA ASP A 30 8.79 2.56 -17.43
C ASP A 30 9.71 3.20 -18.49
N GLY A 31 10.01 2.44 -19.53
CA GLY A 31 10.98 2.82 -20.57
C GLY A 31 12.47 2.84 -20.14
N LYS A 32 12.79 2.58 -18.85
CA LYS A 32 14.18 2.56 -18.32
C LYS A 32 14.64 1.17 -17.92
N ALA A 33 13.72 0.30 -17.50
CA ALA A 33 14.01 -1.05 -17.04
C ALA A 33 12.88 -2.02 -17.38
N GLU A 34 13.23 -3.29 -17.54
CA GLU A 34 12.24 -4.39 -17.57
C GLU A 34 11.81 -4.71 -16.14
N CYS A 35 10.60 -4.27 -15.73
CA CYS A 35 10.08 -4.48 -14.40
C CYS A 35 9.14 -5.68 -14.32
N ARG A 36 9.32 -6.55 -13.31
CA ARG A 36 8.42 -7.65 -13.00
C ARG A 36 7.93 -7.56 -11.55
N ILE A 37 6.63 -7.35 -11.36
CA ILE A 37 6.00 -7.33 -10.02
C ILE A 37 5.52 -8.73 -9.69
N VAL A 38 5.90 -9.26 -8.52
CA VAL A 38 5.53 -10.61 -8.05
C VAL A 38 5.12 -10.55 -6.58
N ASP A 39 4.09 -11.32 -6.22
CA ASP A 39 3.72 -11.65 -4.83
C ASP A 39 4.10 -13.10 -4.54
N PRO A 40 5.28 -13.36 -3.99
CA PRO A 40 5.77 -14.72 -3.76
C PRO A 40 4.88 -15.56 -2.83
N CYS A 41 4.25 -14.96 -1.82
CA CYS A 41 3.33 -15.69 -0.94
C CYS A 41 2.09 -16.16 -1.69
N LYS A 42 1.54 -15.31 -2.54
CA LYS A 42 0.37 -15.64 -3.36
C LYS A 42 0.70 -16.70 -4.41
N GLU A 43 1.86 -16.59 -5.06
CA GLU A 43 2.26 -17.50 -6.13
C GLU A 43 2.68 -18.87 -5.60
N SER A 44 3.41 -18.93 -4.47
CA SER A 44 3.86 -20.21 -3.89
C SER A 44 2.79 -20.96 -3.12
N MET A 45 1.87 -20.24 -2.45
CA MET A 45 0.86 -20.83 -1.56
C MET A 45 -0.52 -20.14 -1.73
N PRO A 46 -1.17 -20.24 -2.91
CA PRO A 46 -2.36 -19.44 -3.24
C PRO A 46 -3.55 -19.72 -2.29
N PHE A 47 -3.76 -20.95 -1.86
CA PHE A 47 -4.85 -21.29 -0.92
C PHE A 47 -4.58 -20.73 0.47
N PHE A 48 -3.39 -20.96 1.02
CA PHE A 48 -2.99 -20.41 2.32
C PHE A 48 -3.04 -18.88 2.31
N PHE A 49 -2.50 -18.25 1.29
CA PHE A 49 -2.55 -16.80 1.12
C PHE A 49 -3.98 -16.26 1.14
N ARG A 50 -4.91 -16.93 0.45
CA ARG A 50 -6.32 -16.51 0.43
C ARG A 50 -6.97 -16.59 1.80
N TRP A 51 -6.74 -17.67 2.54
CA TRP A 51 -7.28 -17.86 3.88
C TRP A 51 -6.65 -16.92 4.91
N SER A 52 -5.33 -16.82 4.95
CA SER A 52 -4.62 -15.95 5.88
C SER A 52 -4.93 -14.47 5.64
N ARG A 53 -5.05 -14.04 4.36
CA ARG A 53 -5.50 -12.71 4.01
C ARG A 53 -6.94 -12.44 4.45
N ALA A 54 -7.83 -13.39 4.31
CA ALA A 54 -9.21 -13.24 4.77
C ALA A 54 -9.26 -13.11 6.30
N GLY A 55 -8.52 -13.94 7.04
CA GLY A 55 -8.35 -13.85 8.48
C GLY A 55 -7.77 -12.51 8.91
N TYR A 56 -6.68 -12.06 8.31
CA TYR A 56 -6.08 -10.76 8.54
C TYR A 56 -7.08 -9.60 8.38
N LEU A 57 -7.82 -9.58 7.27
CA LEU A 57 -8.81 -8.53 7.02
C LEU A 57 -10.01 -8.61 7.98
N TRP A 58 -10.38 -9.80 8.42
CA TRP A 58 -11.42 -10.01 9.42
C TRP A 58 -10.96 -9.49 10.78
N THR A 59 -9.74 -9.85 11.21
CA THR A 59 -9.17 -9.45 12.50
C THR A 59 -9.05 -7.93 12.62
N ILE A 60 -8.51 -7.24 11.61
CA ILE A 60 -8.43 -5.77 11.60
C ILE A 60 -9.82 -5.11 11.72
N ARG A 61 -10.85 -5.73 11.12
CA ARG A 61 -12.20 -5.13 11.08
C ARG A 61 -13.03 -5.41 12.30
N ARG A 62 -12.88 -6.60 12.90
CA ARG A 62 -13.77 -7.11 13.95
C ARG A 62 -13.11 -7.22 15.32
N ALA A 63 -11.78 -7.35 15.35
CA ALA A 63 -11.03 -7.58 16.57
C ALA A 63 -9.70 -6.79 16.57
N PRO A 64 -9.73 -5.44 16.52
CA PRO A 64 -8.53 -4.61 16.43
C PRO A 64 -7.56 -4.81 17.61
N LEU A 65 -8.05 -5.16 18.80
CA LEU A 65 -7.21 -5.47 19.97
C LEU A 65 -6.41 -6.76 19.75
N LEU A 66 -7.03 -7.81 19.18
CA LEU A 66 -6.31 -9.04 18.82
C LEU A 66 -5.27 -8.77 17.73
N TRP A 67 -5.59 -7.87 16.79
CA TRP A 67 -4.63 -7.46 15.78
C TRP A 67 -3.41 -6.77 16.41
N ARG A 68 -3.63 -5.86 17.36
CA ARG A 68 -2.54 -5.19 18.07
C ARG A 68 -1.66 -6.20 18.80
N GLN A 69 -2.25 -7.15 19.53
CA GLN A 69 -1.48 -8.21 20.20
C GLN A 69 -0.68 -9.06 19.22
N ALA A 70 -1.27 -9.43 18.07
CA ALA A 70 -0.56 -10.17 17.02
C ALA A 70 0.57 -9.34 16.40
N TYR A 71 0.37 -8.03 16.21
CA TYR A 71 1.39 -7.11 15.72
C TYR A 71 2.57 -6.99 16.73
N ASP A 72 2.26 -6.78 18.01
CA ASP A 72 3.26 -6.69 19.09
C ASP A 72 4.03 -8.02 19.22
N TRP A 73 3.33 -9.16 19.06
CA TRP A 73 3.97 -10.47 19.04
C TRP A 73 4.92 -10.63 17.84
N THR A 74 4.50 -10.23 16.64
CA THR A 74 5.38 -10.26 15.45
C THR A 74 6.58 -9.31 15.59
N ASP A 75 6.43 -8.18 16.28
CA ASP A 75 7.54 -7.27 16.57
C ASP A 75 8.55 -7.89 17.56
N SER A 76 8.12 -8.82 18.41
CA SER A 76 8.98 -9.57 19.33
C SER A 76 9.72 -10.76 18.68
N LEU A 77 9.28 -11.22 17.50
CA LEU A 77 9.88 -12.35 16.81
C LEU A 77 11.23 -11.99 16.21
N ASP A 78 12.24 -12.79 16.51
CA ASP A 78 13.53 -12.73 15.81
C ASP A 78 13.49 -13.61 14.56
N LEU A 79 13.07 -13.02 13.44
CA LEU A 79 13.00 -13.72 12.15
C LEU A 79 14.40 -14.12 11.64
N SER A 80 15.47 -13.50 12.16
CA SER A 80 16.84 -13.80 11.72
C SER A 80 17.27 -15.22 12.08
N ARG A 81 16.79 -15.73 13.22
CA ARG A 81 17.17 -17.02 13.79
C ARG A 81 16.19 -18.16 13.52
N SER A 82 14.96 -17.86 13.13
CA SER A 82 13.89 -18.85 13.05
C SER A 82 13.69 -19.36 11.61
N GLU A 83 13.75 -20.66 11.43
CA GLU A 83 13.26 -21.32 10.20
C GLU A 83 11.81 -21.75 10.40
N TYR A 84 10.88 -20.96 9.88
CA TYR A 84 9.49 -21.36 9.86
C TYR A 84 9.24 -22.25 8.65
N PRO A 85 8.76 -23.52 8.83
CA PRO A 85 8.52 -24.44 7.72
C PRO A 85 7.64 -23.85 6.62
N MET A 86 6.67 -23.02 7.02
CA MET A 86 5.78 -22.30 6.10
C MET A 86 6.54 -21.33 5.18
N MET A 87 7.66 -20.77 5.64
CA MET A 87 8.51 -19.90 4.83
C MET A 87 9.36 -20.65 3.80
N ALA A 88 9.53 -21.94 3.96
CA ALA A 88 10.33 -22.75 3.04
C ALA A 88 9.75 -22.75 1.61
N ALA A 89 8.43 -22.83 1.47
CA ALA A 89 7.78 -22.79 0.16
C ALA A 89 8.02 -21.45 -0.54
N VAL A 90 7.88 -20.33 0.20
CA VAL A 90 8.13 -18.97 -0.31
C VAL A 90 9.61 -18.78 -0.65
N LYS A 91 10.52 -19.25 0.21
CA LYS A 91 11.98 -19.21 -0.01
C LYS A 91 12.37 -19.98 -1.29
N ASN A 92 11.86 -21.20 -1.45
CA ASN A 92 12.15 -22.03 -2.62
C ASN A 92 11.61 -21.39 -3.91
N TYR A 93 10.40 -20.86 -3.89
CA TYR A 93 9.83 -20.12 -5.01
C TYR A 93 10.68 -18.90 -5.37
N LEU A 94 11.05 -18.06 -4.39
CA LEU A 94 11.92 -16.90 -4.58
C LEU A 94 13.28 -17.29 -5.16
N SER A 95 13.91 -18.34 -4.62
CA SER A 95 15.18 -18.84 -5.11
C SER A 95 15.09 -19.26 -6.58
N SER A 96 14.03 -19.99 -6.96
CA SER A 96 13.79 -20.38 -8.34
C SER A 96 13.51 -19.19 -9.25
N LEU A 97 12.74 -18.21 -8.77
CA LEU A 97 12.45 -16.98 -9.51
C LEU A 97 13.71 -16.16 -9.79
N VAL A 98 14.55 -15.94 -8.76
CA VAL A 98 15.81 -15.19 -8.90
C VAL A 98 16.77 -15.89 -9.87
N ARG A 99 16.90 -17.21 -9.76
CA ARG A 99 17.75 -18.01 -10.69
C ARG A 99 17.23 -18.01 -12.12
N GLY A 100 15.92 -18.18 -12.31
CA GLY A 100 15.31 -18.31 -13.64
C GLY A 100 15.18 -16.96 -14.35
N TRP A 101 14.72 -15.93 -13.65
CA TRP A 101 14.51 -14.61 -14.27
C TRP A 101 15.77 -13.73 -14.29
N ARG A 102 16.78 -14.03 -13.44
CA ARG A 102 18.09 -13.38 -13.37
C ARG A 102 18.00 -11.85 -13.29
N PRO A 103 17.35 -11.27 -12.26
CA PRO A 103 17.25 -9.82 -12.09
C PRO A 103 18.63 -9.20 -11.89
N ASP A 104 18.78 -7.93 -12.28
CA ASP A 104 19.96 -7.11 -11.99
C ASP A 104 19.85 -6.44 -10.63
N ALA A 105 18.62 -6.11 -10.19
CA ALA A 105 18.34 -5.63 -8.85
C ALA A 105 16.93 -6.07 -8.40
N ILE A 106 16.71 -6.04 -7.07
CA ILE A 106 15.41 -6.41 -6.46
C ILE A 106 14.92 -5.25 -5.61
N VAL A 107 13.62 -4.93 -5.69
CA VAL A 107 12.94 -3.95 -4.84
C VAL A 107 11.90 -4.67 -4.00
N CYS A 108 11.97 -4.56 -2.68
CA CYS A 108 11.03 -5.18 -1.75
C CYS A 108 10.10 -4.12 -1.16
N THR A 109 8.81 -4.21 -1.42
CA THR A 109 7.78 -3.34 -0.82
C THR A 109 7.01 -4.02 0.31
N TYR A 110 7.47 -5.19 0.75
CA TYR A 110 6.90 -5.96 1.85
C TYR A 110 8.00 -6.54 2.74
N MET A 111 7.86 -6.40 4.04
CA MET A 111 8.87 -6.64 5.07
C MET A 111 9.48 -8.05 5.12
N LEU A 112 8.76 -9.06 4.65
CA LEU A 112 9.20 -10.46 4.74
C LEU A 112 10.30 -10.81 3.73
N TYR A 113 10.25 -10.24 2.52
CA TYR A 113 11.08 -10.71 1.40
C TYR A 113 12.55 -10.34 1.52
N PRO A 114 12.95 -9.17 2.04
CA PRO A 114 14.36 -8.86 2.30
C PRO A 114 15.04 -9.91 3.15
N HIS A 115 14.37 -10.36 4.21
CA HIS A 115 14.86 -11.40 5.10
C HIS A 115 15.03 -12.77 4.41
N LEU A 116 14.08 -13.15 3.55
CA LEU A 116 14.17 -14.39 2.80
C LEU A 116 15.28 -14.35 1.73
N LEU A 117 15.52 -13.17 1.12
CA LEU A 117 16.64 -12.98 0.18
C LEU A 117 17.97 -13.17 0.88
N ASP A 118 18.16 -12.63 2.09
CA ASP A 118 19.37 -12.86 2.88
C ASP A 118 19.63 -14.36 3.09
N LYS A 119 18.62 -15.10 3.50
CA LYS A 119 18.75 -16.55 3.69
C LYS A 119 19.08 -17.29 2.38
N ILE A 120 18.54 -16.86 1.25
CA ILE A 120 18.83 -17.45 -0.08
C ILE A 120 20.28 -17.16 -0.47
N PHE A 121 20.74 -15.92 -0.29
CA PHE A 121 22.10 -15.53 -0.71
C PHE A 121 23.17 -16.09 0.21
N GLN A 122 22.89 -16.31 1.50
CA GLN A 122 23.80 -16.97 2.42
C GLN A 122 24.01 -18.47 2.12
N THR A 123 23.04 -19.15 1.54
CA THR A 123 23.13 -20.60 1.24
C THR A 123 23.86 -20.92 -0.06
N GLY A 124 24.48 -19.94 -0.69
CA GLY A 124 25.26 -20.11 -1.91
C GLY A 124 24.39 -19.97 -3.17
N GLY A 125 24.54 -18.88 -3.86
CA GLY A 125 23.85 -18.55 -5.09
C GLY A 125 24.32 -17.20 -5.59
N ARG A 126 23.85 -16.78 -6.77
CA ARG A 126 24.10 -15.40 -7.26
C ARG A 126 23.46 -14.42 -6.29
N SER A 127 24.28 -13.64 -5.60
CA SER A 127 23.80 -12.47 -4.85
C SER A 127 23.35 -11.40 -5.83
N VAL A 128 22.18 -10.82 -5.57
CA VAL A 128 21.60 -9.73 -6.34
C VAL A 128 21.38 -8.56 -5.38
N PRO A 129 21.84 -7.34 -5.71
CA PRO A 129 21.59 -6.19 -4.86
C PRO A 129 20.10 -5.96 -4.69
N TYR A 130 19.66 -5.65 -3.47
CA TYR A 130 18.26 -5.37 -3.21
C TYR A 130 18.07 -4.20 -2.26
N MET A 131 16.94 -3.51 -2.43
CA MET A 131 16.52 -2.41 -1.57
C MET A 131 15.16 -2.68 -0.94
N THR A 132 14.95 -2.11 0.22
CA THR A 132 13.68 -2.16 0.94
C THR A 132 12.98 -0.81 0.85
N VAL A 133 11.74 -0.81 0.35
CA VAL A 133 10.84 0.34 0.36
C VAL A 133 9.88 0.16 1.53
N VAL A 134 10.11 0.90 2.60
CA VAL A 134 9.26 0.89 3.80
C VAL A 134 7.98 1.63 3.49
N THR A 135 6.85 0.91 3.52
CA THR A 135 5.53 1.45 3.21
C THR A 135 4.71 1.84 4.44
N ASP A 136 5.23 1.51 5.63
CA ASP A 136 4.69 1.94 6.91
C ASP A 136 5.33 3.27 7.32
N SER A 137 4.60 4.06 8.09
CA SER A 137 5.04 5.35 8.62
C SER A 137 4.77 5.40 10.12
N LEU A 138 5.63 6.10 10.87
CA LEU A 138 5.56 6.32 12.32
C LEU A 138 5.92 5.09 13.15
N GLU A 139 5.15 4.02 13.11
CA GLU A 139 5.42 2.76 13.80
C GLU A 139 5.95 1.73 12.80
N ILE A 140 7.21 1.39 12.93
CA ILE A 140 7.90 0.46 12.02
C ILE A 140 8.16 -0.84 12.76
N ASN A 141 7.54 -1.94 12.31
CA ASN A 141 7.79 -3.27 12.87
C ASN A 141 9.23 -3.70 12.61
N LYS A 142 9.86 -4.40 13.58
CA LYS A 142 11.24 -4.90 13.47
C LYS A 142 11.49 -5.76 12.24
N THR A 143 10.46 -6.43 11.74
CA THR A 143 10.57 -7.26 10.54
C THR A 143 11.03 -6.49 9.30
N TRP A 144 10.80 -5.16 9.23
CA TRP A 144 11.36 -4.31 8.17
C TRP A 144 12.89 -4.20 8.25
N LEU A 145 13.48 -4.38 9.43
CA LEU A 145 14.88 -4.11 9.72
C LEU A 145 15.74 -5.38 9.74
N CYS A 146 15.12 -6.56 9.76
CA CYS A 146 15.80 -7.86 9.83
C CYS A 146 16.42 -8.28 8.50
N SER A 147 17.17 -7.37 7.83
CA SER A 147 17.78 -7.67 6.53
C SER A 147 19.06 -6.89 6.28
N ARG A 148 19.83 -7.34 5.28
CA ARG A 148 21.06 -6.68 4.80
C ARG A 148 20.81 -5.87 3.53
N SER A 149 19.68 -5.19 3.45
CA SER A 149 19.36 -4.31 2.30
C SER A 149 20.51 -3.34 2.03
N GLU A 150 20.81 -3.12 0.75
CA GLU A 150 21.76 -2.09 0.34
C GLU A 150 21.24 -0.69 0.65
N MET A 151 19.92 -0.52 0.64
CA MET A 151 19.26 0.75 0.91
C MET A 151 17.86 0.53 1.47
N TRP A 152 17.48 1.40 2.41
CA TRP A 152 16.10 1.57 2.88
C TRP A 152 15.54 2.89 2.36
N CYS A 153 14.48 2.82 1.56
CA CYS A 153 13.71 3.99 1.12
C CYS A 153 12.55 4.20 2.09
N VAL A 154 12.46 5.36 2.70
CA VAL A 154 11.44 5.68 3.71
C VAL A 154 10.57 6.86 3.28
N THR A 155 9.37 6.95 3.85
CA THR A 155 8.36 7.92 3.47
C THR A 155 8.67 9.34 3.92
N ASP A 156 9.33 9.50 5.06
CA ASP A 156 9.51 10.79 5.72
C ASP A 156 10.73 10.80 6.67
N PRO A 157 11.19 11.99 7.10
CA PRO A 157 12.34 12.10 8.01
C PRO A 157 12.10 11.45 9.38
N TRP A 158 10.85 11.45 9.88
CA TRP A 158 10.53 10.81 11.15
C TRP A 158 10.74 9.31 11.08
N THR A 159 10.29 8.69 10.00
CA THR A 159 10.51 7.26 9.73
C THR A 159 12.01 6.95 9.63
N ARG A 160 12.83 7.81 8.96
CA ARG A 160 14.29 7.69 8.96
C ARG A 160 14.83 7.65 10.40
N ASP A 161 14.44 8.60 11.23
CA ASP A 161 14.93 8.71 12.61
C ASP A 161 14.55 7.48 13.46
N VAL A 162 13.40 6.86 13.17
CA VAL A 162 13.01 5.58 13.79
C VAL A 162 13.97 4.46 13.37
N LEU A 163 14.33 4.38 12.09
CA LEU A 163 15.28 3.36 11.62
C LEU A 163 16.67 3.55 12.19
N VAL A 164 17.18 4.78 12.27
CA VAL A 164 18.48 5.12 12.88
C VAL A 164 18.50 4.70 14.35
N ARG A 165 17.45 5.00 15.13
CA ARG A 165 17.33 4.56 16.53
C ARG A 165 17.26 3.04 16.71
N ARG A 166 17.04 2.31 15.64
CA ARG A 166 17.02 0.83 15.59
C ARG A 166 18.24 0.25 14.87
N ASP A 167 19.36 0.96 14.90
CA ASP A 167 20.67 0.55 14.42
C ASP A 167 20.77 0.31 12.89
N VAL A 168 19.89 0.90 12.09
CA VAL A 168 20.07 0.93 10.63
C VAL A 168 21.06 2.06 10.30
N PRO A 169 22.16 1.79 9.58
CA PRO A 169 23.14 2.82 9.22
C PRO A 169 22.49 3.95 8.42
N GLU A 170 22.71 5.21 8.85
CA GLU A 170 22.04 6.38 8.26
C GLU A 170 22.35 6.55 6.77
N GLU A 171 23.59 6.24 6.37
CA GLU A 171 24.04 6.29 4.97
C GLU A 171 23.28 5.33 4.05
N LYS A 172 22.67 4.29 4.60
CA LYS A 172 21.81 3.36 3.87
C LYS A 172 20.34 3.77 3.82
N ILE A 173 19.95 4.84 4.51
CA ILE A 173 18.56 5.30 4.54
C ILE A 173 18.39 6.50 3.62
N LYS A 174 17.37 6.45 2.76
CA LYS A 174 16.97 7.55 1.87
C LYS A 174 15.53 7.93 2.12
N VAL A 175 15.30 9.21 2.40
CA VAL A 175 13.94 9.77 2.45
C VAL A 175 13.51 10.05 1.02
N THR A 176 12.68 9.19 0.46
CA THR A 176 12.22 9.25 -0.94
C THR A 176 10.76 9.65 -1.08
N GLY A 177 10.02 9.67 0.01
CA GLY A 177 8.57 9.68 -0.03
C GLY A 177 7.99 8.28 -0.32
N PHE A 178 6.67 8.17 -0.27
CA PHE A 178 5.97 6.95 -0.67
C PHE A 178 5.96 6.86 -2.21
N PRO A 179 6.26 5.70 -2.81
CA PRO A 179 6.22 5.55 -4.27
C PRO A 179 4.78 5.64 -4.79
N VAL A 180 4.40 6.80 -5.26
CA VAL A 180 3.12 7.04 -5.92
C VAL A 180 3.28 6.95 -7.44
N SER A 181 2.15 6.74 -8.15
CA SER A 181 2.16 6.77 -9.62
C SER A 181 2.66 8.12 -10.15
N PRO A 182 3.52 8.14 -11.20
CA PRO A 182 3.92 9.38 -11.85
C PRO A 182 2.74 10.28 -12.26
N SER A 183 1.60 9.70 -12.58
CA SER A 183 0.38 10.45 -12.90
C SER A 183 -0.14 11.27 -11.72
N VAL A 184 0.00 10.78 -10.47
CA VAL A 184 -0.32 11.55 -9.25
C VAL A 184 0.62 12.75 -9.13
N VAL A 185 1.93 12.53 -9.32
CA VAL A 185 2.94 13.59 -9.23
C VAL A 185 2.71 14.68 -10.30
N GLN A 186 2.39 14.28 -11.53
CA GLN A 186 2.07 15.24 -12.60
C GLN A 186 0.83 16.08 -12.26
N ARG A 187 -0.21 15.46 -11.73
CA ARG A 187 -1.44 16.17 -11.32
C ARG A 187 -1.21 17.09 -10.13
N SER A 188 -0.39 16.70 -9.16
CA SER A 188 -0.08 17.52 -7.98
C SER A 188 0.69 18.82 -8.30
N ARG A 189 1.36 18.88 -9.47
CA ARG A 189 2.07 20.06 -9.97
C ARG A 189 1.14 21.07 -10.65
N GLY A 190 -0.10 20.67 -10.96
CA GLY A 190 -1.12 21.55 -11.53
C GLY A 190 -1.68 22.53 -10.49
N GLU A 191 -2.57 23.40 -10.95
CA GLU A 191 -3.28 24.31 -10.05
C GLU A 191 -4.08 23.53 -8.99
N ARG A 192 -3.85 23.85 -7.73
CA ARG A 192 -4.63 23.29 -6.63
C ARG A 192 -6.04 23.87 -6.68
N MET A 193 -7.03 23.01 -6.58
CA MET A 193 -8.39 23.46 -6.45
C MET A 193 -8.56 24.15 -5.09
N VAL A 194 -8.73 25.46 -5.12
CA VAL A 194 -9.02 26.29 -3.94
C VAL A 194 -10.53 26.53 -3.90
N TRP A 195 -11.14 26.26 -2.75
CA TRP A 195 -12.55 26.54 -2.57
C TRP A 195 -12.81 28.06 -2.60
N GLN A 196 -13.87 28.45 -3.28
CA GLN A 196 -14.32 29.85 -3.35
C GLN A 196 -15.68 29.98 -2.62
N PRO A 197 -15.90 31.03 -1.81
CA PRO A 197 -17.20 31.31 -1.23
C PRO A 197 -18.30 31.33 -2.30
N GLY A 198 -19.44 30.70 -2.03
CA GLY A 198 -20.55 30.58 -2.98
C GLY A 198 -20.44 29.42 -3.99
N SER A 199 -19.31 28.70 -4.03
CA SER A 199 -19.18 27.49 -4.80
C SER A 199 -19.37 26.21 -3.95
N PRO A 200 -19.88 25.10 -4.54
CA PRO A 200 -20.03 23.85 -3.78
C PRO A 200 -18.71 23.32 -3.26
N PHE A 201 -18.68 22.95 -1.96
CA PHE A 201 -17.53 22.28 -1.36
C PHE A 201 -17.51 20.80 -1.76
N ARG A 202 -16.45 20.36 -2.42
CA ARG A 202 -16.32 19.01 -2.99
C ARG A 202 -15.52 18.10 -2.07
N ILE A 203 -16.12 17.01 -1.62
CA ILE A 203 -15.50 15.98 -0.78
C ILE A 203 -15.34 14.69 -1.57
N LEU A 204 -14.13 14.17 -1.61
CA LEU A 204 -13.83 12.83 -2.10
C LEU A 204 -13.89 11.87 -0.91
N TYR A 205 -14.83 10.93 -0.95
CA TYR A 205 -15.02 9.94 0.11
C TYR A 205 -14.62 8.55 -0.38
N PHE A 206 -13.61 7.96 0.24
CA PHE A 206 -13.25 6.56 0.00
C PHE A 206 -14.04 5.65 0.95
N ALA A 207 -14.94 4.82 0.40
CA ALA A 207 -15.80 3.94 1.17
C ALA A 207 -15.03 2.80 1.86
N GLY A 208 -14.32 3.13 2.95
CA GLY A 208 -13.59 2.20 3.82
C GLY A 208 -14.39 1.74 5.03
N GLY A 209 -14.01 0.61 5.64
CA GLY A 209 -14.65 0.12 6.86
C GLY A 209 -15.99 -0.61 6.66
N GLY A 210 -16.79 -0.66 7.72
CA GLY A 210 -18.11 -1.31 7.73
C GLY A 210 -19.21 -0.44 7.14
N THR A 211 -20.29 -1.06 6.67
CA THR A 211 -21.40 -0.36 6.02
C THR A 211 -22.07 0.68 6.96
N GLU A 212 -22.22 0.35 8.22
CA GLU A 212 -22.83 1.28 9.21
C GLU A 212 -21.97 2.52 9.45
N ARG A 213 -20.65 2.35 9.50
CA ARG A 213 -19.71 3.48 9.59
C ARG A 213 -19.86 4.39 8.38
N ILE A 214 -19.89 3.82 7.17
CA ILE A 214 -20.06 4.59 5.92
C ILE A 214 -21.38 5.39 5.95
N LYS A 215 -22.48 4.76 6.40
CA LYS A 215 -23.78 5.44 6.56
C LYS A 215 -23.70 6.60 7.54
N SER A 216 -23.05 6.39 8.69
CA SER A 216 -22.88 7.41 9.73
C SER A 216 -22.06 8.59 9.20
N ASP A 217 -20.90 8.31 8.58
CA ASP A 217 -20.03 9.33 8.03
C ASP A 217 -20.77 10.19 6.97
N LEU A 218 -21.46 9.54 6.02
CA LEU A 218 -22.20 10.23 4.97
C LEU A 218 -23.36 11.08 5.52
N ARG A 219 -24.09 10.58 6.55
CA ARG A 219 -25.11 11.38 7.21
C ARG A 219 -24.50 12.66 7.82
N ALA A 220 -23.43 12.51 8.60
CA ALA A 220 -22.74 13.64 9.20
C ALA A 220 -22.28 14.68 8.14
N ILE A 221 -21.69 14.19 7.04
CA ILE A 221 -21.22 15.05 5.94
C ILE A 221 -22.40 15.82 5.30
N PHE A 222 -23.51 15.14 4.98
CA PHE A 222 -24.64 15.78 4.31
C PHE A 222 -25.45 16.72 5.24
N HIS A 223 -25.39 16.49 6.56
CA HIS A 223 -25.99 17.41 7.54
C HIS A 223 -25.12 18.63 7.82
N ALA A 224 -23.81 18.58 7.54
CA ALA A 224 -22.91 19.68 7.85
C ALA A 224 -23.21 20.96 7.04
N HIS A 225 -23.51 20.82 5.73
CA HIS A 225 -23.87 21.98 4.89
C HIS A 225 -24.59 21.54 3.61
N PRO A 226 -25.59 22.28 3.13
CA PRO A 226 -26.36 21.94 1.91
C PRO A 226 -25.54 21.98 0.63
N ASP A 227 -24.51 22.83 0.54
CA ASP A 227 -23.66 22.98 -0.66
C ASP A 227 -22.53 21.94 -0.76
N ILE A 228 -22.42 21.02 0.20
CA ILE A 228 -21.45 19.94 0.10
C ILE A 228 -21.85 18.97 -1.01
N ARG A 229 -20.90 18.67 -1.89
CA ARG A 229 -21.00 17.62 -2.91
C ARG A 229 -20.01 16.51 -2.61
N VAL A 230 -20.50 15.28 -2.60
CA VAL A 230 -19.68 14.10 -2.27
C VAL A 230 -19.52 13.23 -3.50
N THR A 231 -18.27 12.89 -3.83
CA THR A 231 -17.96 11.77 -4.73
C THR A 231 -17.49 10.60 -3.87
N CYS A 232 -18.25 9.50 -3.88
CA CYS A 232 -17.93 8.32 -3.11
C CYS A 232 -17.30 7.25 -4.00
N ILE A 233 -16.02 6.92 -3.77
CA ILE A 233 -15.33 5.81 -4.44
C ILE A 233 -15.52 4.54 -3.62
N MET A 234 -16.28 3.58 -4.16
CA MET A 234 -16.58 2.29 -3.52
C MET A 234 -15.52 1.23 -3.78
N GLY A 235 -14.68 1.45 -4.80
CA GLY A 235 -13.64 0.52 -5.21
C GLY A 235 -14.20 -0.86 -5.59
N ARG A 236 -13.45 -1.92 -5.27
CA ARG A 236 -13.85 -3.32 -5.57
C ARG A 236 -15.08 -3.80 -4.80
N ARG A 237 -15.53 -3.06 -3.80
CA ARG A 237 -16.74 -3.36 -2.99
C ARG A 237 -18.02 -2.81 -3.60
N SER A 238 -17.99 -2.25 -4.79
CA SER A 238 -19.12 -1.56 -5.43
C SER A 238 -20.40 -2.40 -5.48
N ARG A 239 -20.30 -3.70 -5.77
CA ARG A 239 -21.49 -4.59 -5.81
C ARG A 239 -22.24 -4.64 -4.48
N HIS A 240 -21.54 -4.62 -3.34
CA HIS A 240 -22.15 -4.70 -2.01
C HIS A 240 -22.59 -3.35 -1.46
N LEU A 241 -21.88 -2.27 -1.83
CA LEU A 241 -22.14 -0.94 -1.30
C LEU A 241 -23.15 -0.16 -2.12
N TYR A 242 -23.21 -0.39 -3.43
CA TYR A 242 -24.05 0.37 -4.34
C TYR A 242 -25.53 0.42 -3.91
N PRO A 243 -26.23 -0.70 -3.59
CA PRO A 243 -27.64 -0.64 -3.20
C PRO A 243 -27.89 0.25 -2.00
N VAL A 244 -27.01 0.15 -1.00
CA VAL A 244 -27.10 0.93 0.25
C VAL A 244 -26.87 2.42 -0.01
N LEU A 245 -25.82 2.75 -0.74
CA LEU A 245 -25.45 4.13 -1.02
C LEU A 245 -26.43 4.78 -2.03
N HIS A 246 -26.95 4.02 -2.95
CA HIS A 246 -28.01 4.46 -3.86
C HIS A 246 -29.28 4.86 -3.09
N LYS A 247 -29.69 4.06 -2.08
CA LYS A 247 -30.81 4.40 -1.21
C LYS A 247 -30.56 5.70 -0.42
N ILE A 248 -29.32 5.90 0.08
CA ILE A 248 -28.95 7.17 0.73
C ILE A 248 -29.10 8.31 -0.26
N ARG A 249 -28.61 8.16 -1.49
CA ARG A 249 -28.71 9.18 -2.55
C ARG A 249 -30.15 9.56 -2.86
N GLN A 250 -31.05 8.57 -2.96
CA GLN A 250 -32.48 8.80 -3.24
C GLN A 250 -33.19 9.58 -2.12
N ASN A 251 -32.72 9.45 -0.88
CA ASN A 251 -33.29 10.11 0.28
C ASN A 251 -32.72 11.53 0.55
N LEU A 252 -31.83 12.01 -0.32
CA LEU A 252 -31.33 13.38 -0.23
C LEU A 252 -32.29 14.35 -0.93
N ASP A 253 -32.50 15.53 -0.40
CA ASP A 253 -33.28 16.61 -1.00
C ASP A 253 -32.78 16.96 -2.42
N TYR A 254 -31.47 16.84 -2.62
CA TYR A 254 -30.84 17.03 -3.92
C TYR A 254 -29.88 15.86 -4.25
N PRO A 255 -30.37 14.77 -4.91
CA PRO A 255 -29.59 13.58 -5.18
C PRO A 255 -28.33 13.79 -6.03
N ALA A 256 -28.29 14.83 -6.86
CA ALA A 256 -27.12 15.15 -7.69
C ALA A 256 -25.88 15.59 -6.88
N ARG A 257 -26.05 15.96 -5.60
CA ARG A 257 -24.92 16.27 -4.71
C ARG A 257 -24.13 15.02 -4.28
N PHE A 258 -24.61 13.80 -4.57
CA PHE A 258 -23.96 12.55 -4.22
C PHE A 258 -23.68 11.69 -5.46
N ARG A 259 -22.39 11.65 -5.87
CA ARG A 259 -21.89 10.85 -6.98
C ARG A 259 -21.32 9.54 -6.47
N LEU A 260 -21.75 8.40 -7.05
CA LEU A 260 -21.23 7.07 -6.74
C LEU A 260 -20.29 6.61 -7.85
N VAL A 261 -19.08 6.18 -7.46
CA VAL A 261 -18.05 5.69 -8.38
C VAL A 261 -17.64 4.29 -7.91
N GLY A 262 -17.59 3.34 -8.82
CA GLY A 262 -17.11 1.98 -8.57
C GLY A 262 -15.60 1.92 -8.43
N TRP A 263 -14.99 0.86 -8.95
CA TRP A 263 -13.55 0.79 -9.09
C TRP A 263 -13.08 1.72 -10.23
N THR A 264 -12.00 2.44 -10.01
CA THR A 264 -11.44 3.37 -10.99
C THR A 264 -9.92 3.43 -10.88
N ASN A 265 -9.24 3.64 -12.00
CA ASN A 265 -7.82 3.97 -12.09
C ASN A 265 -7.58 5.50 -12.15
N ARG A 266 -8.65 6.30 -12.15
CA ARG A 266 -8.61 7.77 -12.25
C ARG A 266 -8.61 8.44 -10.87
N VAL A 267 -8.07 7.78 -9.85
CA VAL A 267 -7.95 8.36 -8.49
C VAL A 267 -7.21 9.70 -8.50
N PRO A 268 -6.10 9.87 -9.24
CA PRO A 268 -5.40 11.16 -9.33
C PRO A 268 -6.28 12.32 -9.81
N ASP A 269 -7.18 12.07 -10.78
CA ASP A 269 -8.10 13.09 -11.29
C ASP A 269 -9.12 13.51 -10.22
N PHE A 270 -9.61 12.55 -9.43
CA PHE A 270 -10.52 12.83 -8.32
C PHE A 270 -9.82 13.58 -7.19
N LEU A 271 -8.60 13.21 -6.84
CA LEU A 271 -7.80 13.92 -5.83
C LEU A 271 -7.59 15.39 -6.24
N ALA A 272 -7.22 15.64 -7.49
CA ALA A 272 -6.99 17.00 -8.01
C ALA A 272 -8.27 17.86 -8.13
N SER A 273 -9.46 17.22 -8.18
CA SER A 273 -10.73 17.90 -8.43
C SER A 273 -11.63 18.07 -7.20
N HIS A 274 -11.12 17.76 -6.01
CA HIS A 274 -11.85 17.86 -4.74
C HIS A 274 -11.06 18.66 -3.71
N HIS A 275 -11.76 19.32 -2.78
CA HIS A 275 -11.15 20.18 -1.76
C HIS A 275 -10.71 19.39 -0.52
N LEU A 276 -11.37 18.28 -0.22
CA LEU A 276 -11.13 17.46 0.96
C LEU A 276 -11.24 15.96 0.60
N VAL A 277 -10.36 15.17 1.16
CA VAL A 277 -10.41 13.70 1.09
C VAL A 277 -10.77 13.15 2.46
N ILE A 278 -11.77 12.27 2.50
CA ILE A 278 -12.16 11.50 3.69
C ILE A 278 -12.04 10.02 3.36
N GLY A 279 -11.30 9.29 4.18
CA GLY A 279 -11.11 7.85 3.97
C GLY A 279 -10.34 7.19 5.10
N LYS A 280 -10.05 5.90 4.92
CA LYS A 280 -9.11 5.22 5.81
C LYS A 280 -7.70 5.76 5.56
N ALA A 281 -7.01 6.17 6.62
CA ALA A 281 -5.59 6.53 6.57
C ALA A 281 -4.75 5.27 6.26
N GLY A 282 -4.57 4.96 4.99
CA GLY A 282 -3.68 3.90 4.52
C GLY A 282 -2.46 4.52 3.83
N GLY A 283 -1.31 3.83 3.83
CA GLY A 283 -0.06 4.37 3.30
C GLY A 283 -0.20 5.05 1.94
N ALA A 284 -0.80 4.39 0.94
CA ALA A 284 -1.01 5.01 -0.37
C ALA A 284 -1.91 6.24 -0.30
N THR A 285 -3.08 6.15 0.34
CA THR A 285 -4.08 7.23 0.36
C THR A 285 -3.58 8.50 1.07
N THR A 286 -2.70 8.34 2.06
CA THR A 286 -2.16 9.49 2.81
C THR A 286 -1.01 10.18 2.09
N HIS A 287 -0.41 9.52 1.12
CA HIS A 287 0.74 10.04 0.36
C HIS A 287 0.40 10.46 -1.08
N GLU A 288 -0.72 10.00 -1.63
CA GLU A 288 -1.28 10.48 -2.90
C GLU A 288 -1.96 11.84 -2.75
#